data_77df8930058993607a9fc25abf19dcae
#
_entry.id   77df8930058993607a9fc25abf19dcae
#
_cell.length_a   1.000
_cell.length_b   1.000
_cell.length_c   1.000
_cell.angle_alpha   90.00
_cell.angle_beta   90.00
_cell.angle_gamma   90.00
#
_symmetry.space_group_name_H-M   'P 1'
#
loop_
_entity.id
_entity.type
_entity.pdbx_description
1 polymer ?
#
loop_
_entity_poly.entity_id
_entity_poly.type
_entity_poly.pdbx_seq_one_letter_code
_entity_poly.pdbx_strand_id
1 'polypeptide(L)'
;MKINHPHGNIKIAFIKGTAEFISKLMLVVLNFFLSFDKKKNEIIISRATYAPWKFEKEFIALYSKFKFFTLLDERRFFTIYNILDQLKNVNGDIMDIGCMRGGVGMMMSKKNKKGKTFLIDTFAGFHEEEKYHKKDIFIYTAVDE
;
A
#
# COMPACT_ATOMS: atom_id res chain seq x y z
N MET A 1 -22.19 -20.33 -1.27
CA MET A 1 -21.95 -19.18 -2.16
C MET A 1 -21.11 -19.67 -3.35
N LYS A 2 -21.72 -19.85 -4.54
CA LYS A 2 -20.96 -20.27 -5.73
C LYS A 2 -20.17 -19.08 -6.24
N ILE A 3 -18.84 -19.15 -6.14
CA ILE A 3 -17.95 -18.18 -6.76
C ILE A 3 -17.96 -18.47 -8.26
N ASN A 4 -18.72 -17.69 -9.02
CA ASN A 4 -18.65 -17.73 -10.47
C ASN A 4 -17.30 -17.14 -10.90
N HIS A 5 -16.34 -18.02 -11.17
CA HIS A 5 -15.11 -17.62 -11.83
C HIS A 5 -15.44 -17.21 -13.29
N PRO A 6 -15.04 -16.01 -13.74
CA PRO A 6 -15.30 -15.56 -15.11
C PRO A 6 -14.33 -16.21 -16.11
N HIS A 7 -14.23 -17.54 -16.10
CA HIS A 7 -13.28 -18.29 -16.94
C HIS A 7 -13.81 -18.62 -18.35
N GLY A 8 -14.90 -17.99 -18.78
CA GLY A 8 -15.53 -18.34 -20.05
C GLY A 8 -15.35 -17.37 -21.21
N ASN A 9 -14.70 -16.22 -21.04
CA ASN A 9 -14.61 -15.23 -22.12
C ASN A 9 -13.24 -15.28 -22.82
N ILE A 10 -13.23 -15.81 -24.05
CA ILE A 10 -12.01 -15.94 -24.89
C ILE A 10 -11.26 -14.60 -25.04
N LYS A 11 -11.97 -13.48 -25.12
CA LYS A 11 -11.36 -12.14 -25.18
C LYS A 11 -10.56 -11.83 -23.91
N ILE A 12 -11.07 -12.18 -22.74
CA ILE A 12 -10.37 -11.96 -21.47
C ILE A 12 -9.13 -12.87 -21.37
N ALA A 13 -9.22 -14.12 -21.82
CA ALA A 13 -8.08 -15.03 -21.86
C ALA A 13 -6.97 -14.53 -22.79
N PHE A 14 -7.34 -14.03 -23.97
CA PHE A 14 -6.40 -13.44 -24.93
C PHE A 14 -5.72 -12.18 -24.36
N ILE A 15 -6.49 -11.25 -23.79
CA ILE A 15 -5.93 -10.03 -23.15
C ILE A 15 -4.96 -10.38 -22.00
N LYS A 16 -5.30 -11.38 -21.19
CA LYS A 16 -4.42 -11.84 -20.12
C LYS A 16 -3.13 -12.44 -20.68
N GLY A 17 -3.21 -13.27 -21.71
CA GLY A 17 -2.04 -13.89 -22.35
C GLY A 17 -1.09 -12.86 -22.95
N THR A 18 -1.63 -11.86 -23.67
CA THR A 18 -0.82 -10.78 -24.24
C THR A 18 -0.19 -9.90 -23.16
N ALA A 19 -0.91 -9.56 -22.11
CA ALA A 19 -0.39 -8.78 -21.00
C ALA A 19 0.72 -9.53 -20.24
N GLU A 20 0.57 -10.85 -20.05
CA GLU A 20 1.63 -11.69 -19.47
C GLU A 20 2.88 -11.73 -20.33
N PHE A 21 2.73 -11.88 -21.63
CA PHE A 21 3.88 -11.89 -22.55
C PHE A 21 4.63 -10.56 -22.51
N ILE A 22 3.92 -9.43 -22.61
CA ILE A 22 4.51 -8.11 -22.55
C ILE A 22 5.21 -7.86 -21.22
N SER A 23 4.60 -8.26 -20.11
CA SER A 23 5.21 -8.10 -18.78
C SER A 23 6.47 -8.93 -18.60
N LYS A 24 6.52 -10.16 -19.15
CA LYS A 24 7.73 -10.99 -19.15
C LYS A 24 8.86 -10.36 -19.96
N LEU A 25 8.55 -9.87 -21.16
CA LEU A 25 9.52 -9.20 -22.01
C LEU A 25 10.08 -7.94 -21.33
N MET A 26 9.20 -7.15 -20.77
CA MET A 26 9.59 -5.93 -20.02
C MET A 26 10.47 -6.25 -18.81
N LEU A 27 10.16 -7.31 -18.06
CA LEU A 27 11.00 -7.78 -16.94
C LEU A 27 12.41 -8.17 -17.38
N VAL A 28 12.53 -8.92 -18.48
CA VAL A 28 13.83 -9.32 -18.99
C VAL A 28 14.68 -8.10 -19.37
N VAL A 29 14.07 -7.13 -20.07
CA VAL A 29 14.76 -5.89 -20.47
C VAL A 29 15.18 -5.06 -19.25
N LEU A 30 14.28 -4.85 -18.31
CA LEU A 30 14.56 -4.05 -17.11
C LEU A 30 15.62 -4.71 -16.22
N ASN A 31 15.53 -6.02 -15.98
CA ASN A 31 16.54 -6.74 -15.21
C ASN A 31 17.89 -6.81 -15.90
N PHE A 32 17.92 -6.86 -17.24
CA PHE A 32 19.15 -6.72 -17.99
C PHE A 32 19.85 -5.39 -17.72
N PHE A 33 19.13 -4.26 -17.75
CA PHE A 33 19.70 -2.95 -17.41
C PHE A 33 20.13 -2.86 -15.94
N LEU A 34 19.37 -3.44 -15.01
CA LEU A 34 19.76 -3.46 -13.60
C LEU A 34 21.00 -4.29 -13.32
N SER A 35 21.23 -5.36 -14.11
CA SER A 35 22.43 -6.22 -13.95
C SER A 35 23.73 -5.46 -14.24
N PHE A 36 23.70 -4.42 -15.07
CA PHE A 36 24.87 -3.57 -15.32
C PHE A 36 25.29 -2.72 -14.12
N ASP A 37 24.37 -2.37 -13.23
CA ASP A 37 24.64 -1.54 -12.05
C ASP A 37 25.17 -2.35 -10.85
N LYS A 38 25.39 -3.67 -11.00
CA LYS A 38 25.86 -4.59 -9.94
C LYS A 38 25.09 -4.47 -8.62
N LYS A 39 23.89 -3.87 -8.63
CA LYS A 39 23.02 -3.75 -7.47
C LYS A 39 22.25 -5.06 -7.31
N LYS A 40 22.09 -5.49 -6.05
CA LYS A 40 21.31 -6.67 -5.69
C LYS A 40 19.80 -6.39 -5.72
N ASN A 41 19.34 -5.60 -6.70
CA ASN A 41 17.94 -5.21 -6.83
C ASN A 41 17.29 -5.99 -7.96
N GLU A 42 16.11 -6.52 -7.73
CA GLU A 42 15.29 -7.21 -8.70
C GLU A 42 13.96 -6.51 -8.87
N ILE A 43 13.50 -6.34 -10.11
CA ILE A 43 12.16 -5.87 -10.39
C ILE A 43 11.23 -7.07 -10.45
N ILE A 44 10.27 -7.10 -9.53
CA ILE A 44 9.25 -8.14 -9.46
C ILE A 44 7.92 -7.56 -9.94
N ILE A 45 7.35 -8.15 -11.00
CA ILE A 45 5.98 -7.85 -11.42
C ILE A 45 5.07 -8.97 -10.90
N SER A 46 4.21 -8.63 -9.96
CA SER A 46 3.22 -9.57 -9.43
C SER A 46 2.24 -9.99 -10.53
N ARG A 47 2.05 -11.31 -10.67
CA ARG A 47 1.06 -11.90 -11.58
C ARG A 47 -0.32 -12.07 -10.95
N ALA A 48 -0.48 -11.71 -9.67
CA ALA A 48 -1.76 -11.81 -9.00
C ALA A 48 -2.78 -10.88 -9.66
N THR A 49 -3.87 -11.46 -10.15
CA THR A 49 -4.97 -10.72 -10.78
C THR A 49 -6.08 -10.39 -9.78
N TYR A 50 -6.03 -11.00 -8.59
CA TYR A 50 -7.00 -10.75 -7.54
C TYR A 50 -6.60 -9.50 -6.75
N ALA A 51 -7.45 -8.49 -6.77
CA ALA A 51 -7.20 -7.19 -6.18
C ALA A 51 -8.38 -6.79 -5.27
N PRO A 52 -8.49 -7.37 -4.06
CA PRO A 52 -9.63 -7.16 -3.17
C PRO A 52 -9.83 -5.69 -2.78
N TRP A 53 -8.77 -4.94 -2.67
CA TRP A 53 -8.82 -3.49 -2.41
C TRP A 53 -9.60 -2.70 -3.47
N LYS A 54 -9.84 -3.26 -4.66
CA LYS A 54 -10.61 -2.62 -5.74
C LYS A 54 -12.12 -2.79 -5.60
N PHE A 55 -12.60 -3.69 -4.77
CA PHE A 55 -14.04 -3.97 -4.65
C PHE A 55 -14.55 -4.13 -3.21
N GLU A 56 -13.66 -4.13 -2.20
CA GLU A 56 -14.06 -4.11 -0.79
C GLU A 56 -14.61 -2.74 -0.42
N LYS A 57 -15.94 -2.64 -0.33
CA LYS A 57 -16.65 -1.35 -0.22
C LYS A 57 -16.27 -0.56 1.04
N GLU A 58 -16.16 -1.24 2.19
CA GLU A 58 -15.78 -0.58 3.44
C GLU A 58 -14.36 -0.01 3.35
N PHE A 59 -13.44 -0.81 2.83
CA PHE A 59 -12.06 -0.38 2.60
C PHE A 59 -11.99 0.83 1.66
N ILE A 60 -12.67 0.78 0.52
CA ILE A 60 -12.67 1.87 -0.47
C ILE A 60 -13.16 3.17 0.17
N ALA A 61 -14.23 3.10 0.97
CA ALA A 61 -14.77 4.26 1.67
C ALA A 61 -13.75 4.85 2.66
N LEU A 62 -13.09 4.01 3.46
CA LEU A 62 -12.07 4.44 4.42
C LEU A 62 -10.83 4.99 3.72
N TYR A 63 -10.33 4.30 2.72
CA TYR A 63 -9.15 4.74 1.97
C TYR A 63 -9.40 6.06 1.26
N SER A 64 -10.53 6.22 0.57
CA SER A 64 -10.90 7.47 -0.10
C SER A 64 -10.94 8.66 0.87
N LYS A 65 -11.34 8.41 2.11
CA LYS A 65 -11.41 9.45 3.15
C LYS A 65 -10.03 9.85 3.68
N PHE A 66 -9.12 8.88 3.84
CA PHE A 66 -7.86 9.08 4.58
C PHE A 66 -6.61 9.11 3.71
N LYS A 67 -6.69 8.79 2.41
CA LYS A 67 -5.54 8.70 1.50
C LYS A 67 -4.68 9.97 1.40
N PHE A 68 -5.27 11.14 1.62
CA PHE A 68 -4.54 12.41 1.57
C PHE A 68 -3.74 12.71 2.86
N PHE A 69 -3.94 11.90 3.89
CA PHE A 69 -3.27 12.02 5.18
C PHE A 69 -2.23 10.91 5.42
N THR A 70 -1.88 10.14 4.39
CA THR A 70 -0.89 9.07 4.47
C THR A 70 -0.08 8.99 3.19
N LEU A 71 1.17 8.52 3.31
CA LEU A 71 2.03 8.19 2.17
C LEU A 71 1.87 6.73 1.74
N LEU A 72 1.09 5.93 2.46
CA LEU A 72 0.87 4.56 2.10
C LEU A 72 0.02 4.44 0.83
N ASP A 73 0.50 3.63 -0.10
CA ASP A 73 -0.30 3.22 -1.24
C ASP A 73 -1.50 2.34 -0.82
N GLU A 74 -2.44 2.20 -1.72
CA GLU A 74 -3.68 1.47 -1.51
C GLU A 74 -3.46 0.04 -0.99
N ARG A 75 -2.41 -0.65 -1.44
CA ARG A 75 -2.14 -2.05 -1.07
C ARG A 75 -1.62 -2.17 0.36
N ARG A 76 -0.66 -1.31 0.74
CA ARG A 76 -0.14 -1.26 2.11
C ARG A 76 -1.23 -0.87 3.09
N PHE A 77 -2.04 0.11 2.73
CA PHE A 77 -3.19 0.53 3.54
C PHE A 77 -4.19 -0.62 3.69
N PHE A 78 -4.47 -1.38 2.62
CA PHE A 78 -5.33 -2.57 2.65
C PHE A 78 -4.76 -3.69 3.52
N THR A 79 -3.44 -3.88 3.55
CA THR A 79 -2.79 -4.85 4.43
C THR A 79 -3.08 -4.53 5.90
N ILE A 80 -2.90 -3.27 6.30
CA ILE A 80 -3.19 -2.84 7.68
C ILE A 80 -4.69 -3.00 7.99
N TYR A 81 -5.56 -2.63 7.05
CA TYR A 81 -7.00 -2.81 7.19
C TYR A 81 -7.36 -4.25 7.49
N ASN A 82 -6.79 -5.23 6.79
CA ASN A 82 -7.04 -6.65 7.03
C ASN A 82 -6.48 -7.15 8.36
N ILE A 83 -5.31 -6.65 8.77
CA ILE A 83 -4.74 -6.98 10.09
C ILE A 83 -5.70 -6.53 11.20
N LEU A 84 -6.23 -5.32 11.10
CA LEU A 84 -7.19 -4.79 12.06
C LEU A 84 -8.50 -5.61 12.10
N ASP A 85 -8.94 -6.12 10.96
CA ASP A 85 -10.10 -7.02 10.91
C ASP A 85 -9.85 -8.35 11.64
N GLN A 86 -8.65 -8.88 11.54
CA GLN A 86 -8.26 -10.08 12.30
C GLN A 86 -8.20 -9.80 13.80
N LEU A 87 -7.83 -8.60 14.19
CA LEU A 87 -7.70 -8.17 15.59
C LEU A 87 -9.02 -7.71 16.22
N LYS A 88 -10.13 -7.68 15.49
CA LYS A 88 -11.43 -7.16 15.97
C LYS A 88 -11.94 -7.76 17.29
N ASN A 89 -11.50 -8.98 17.63
CA ASN A 89 -11.87 -9.67 18.87
C ASN A 89 -10.83 -9.51 19.98
N VAL A 90 -9.69 -8.89 19.70
CA VAL A 90 -8.64 -8.61 20.67
C VAL A 90 -8.97 -7.30 21.38
N ASN A 91 -8.93 -7.30 22.71
CA ASN A 91 -9.06 -6.08 23.51
C ASN A 91 -7.67 -5.46 23.67
N GLY A 92 -7.56 -4.17 23.45
CA GLY A 92 -6.30 -3.47 23.65
C GLY A 92 -6.22 -2.16 22.91
N ASP A 93 -5.16 -1.44 23.19
CA ASP A 93 -4.84 -0.17 22.56
C ASP A 93 -3.96 -0.41 21.32
N ILE A 94 -3.99 0.51 20.38
CA ILE A 94 -3.19 0.50 19.16
C ILE A 94 -2.32 1.75 19.15
N MET A 95 -1.08 1.58 18.67
CA MET A 95 -0.14 2.69 18.53
C MET A 95 0.37 2.76 17.09
N ASP A 96 0.33 3.96 16.51
CA ASP A 96 0.90 4.29 15.20
C ASP A 96 2.10 5.22 15.43
N ILE A 97 3.31 4.72 15.19
CA ILE A 97 4.57 5.44 15.41
C ILE A 97 5.13 5.87 14.06
N GLY A 98 5.42 7.17 13.91
CA GLY A 98 5.76 7.75 12.62
C GLY A 98 4.51 7.96 11.76
N CYS A 99 3.44 8.42 12.40
CA CYS A 99 2.10 8.49 11.79
C CYS A 99 1.95 9.63 10.77
N MET A 100 2.93 10.51 10.66
CA MET A 100 2.93 11.67 9.76
C MET A 100 1.66 12.53 9.95
N ARG A 101 0.73 12.52 8.99
CA ARG A 101 -0.57 13.22 9.07
C ARG A 101 -1.70 12.37 9.67
N GLY A 102 -1.37 11.19 10.17
CA GLY A 102 -2.29 10.32 10.89
C GLY A 102 -3.32 9.55 10.06
N GLY A 103 -3.16 9.48 8.73
CA GLY A 103 -4.15 8.80 7.87
C GLY A 103 -4.37 7.33 8.22
N VAL A 104 -3.29 6.61 8.54
CA VAL A 104 -3.36 5.21 9.00
C VAL A 104 -3.99 5.15 10.39
N GLY A 105 -3.53 5.97 11.30
CA GLY A 105 -4.05 6.02 12.66
C GLY A 105 -5.54 6.39 12.73
N MET A 106 -6.02 7.25 11.82
CA MET A 106 -7.47 7.53 11.71
C MET A 106 -8.26 6.29 11.28
N MET A 107 -7.72 5.47 10.37
CA MET A 107 -8.33 4.19 10.01
C MET A 107 -8.28 3.22 11.20
N MET A 108 -7.14 3.12 11.89
CA MET A 108 -6.99 2.29 13.08
C MET A 108 -8.02 2.66 14.14
N SER A 109 -8.20 3.94 14.42
CA SER A 109 -9.20 4.46 15.37
C SER A 109 -10.62 4.09 14.96
N LYS A 110 -10.94 4.10 13.68
CA LYS A 110 -12.26 3.67 13.18
C LYS A 110 -12.52 2.18 13.37
N LYS A 111 -11.49 1.36 13.25
CA LYS A 111 -11.57 -0.10 13.38
C LYS A 111 -11.43 -0.57 14.84
N ASN A 112 -10.63 0.11 15.66
CA ASN A 112 -10.44 -0.24 17.07
C ASN A 112 -11.63 0.24 17.91
N LYS A 113 -12.61 -0.63 18.11
CA LYS A 113 -13.80 -0.33 18.93
C LYS A 113 -13.61 -0.60 20.42
N LYS A 114 -12.51 -1.27 20.80
CA LYS A 114 -12.33 -1.84 22.15
C LYS A 114 -11.14 -1.23 22.92
N GLY A 115 -10.51 -0.22 22.37
CA GLY A 115 -9.37 0.44 22.98
C GLY A 115 -9.12 1.83 22.41
N LYS A 116 -8.03 2.44 22.86
CA LYS A 116 -7.56 3.73 22.37
C LYS A 116 -6.61 3.54 21.21
N THR A 117 -6.51 4.57 20.36
CA THR A 117 -5.49 4.64 19.32
C THR A 117 -4.59 5.83 19.59
N PHE A 118 -3.30 5.55 19.74
CA PHE A 118 -2.27 6.53 19.99
C PHE A 118 -1.53 6.83 18.69
N LEU A 119 -1.36 8.10 18.38
CA LEU A 119 -0.62 8.60 17.23
C LEU A 119 0.62 9.30 17.76
N ILE A 120 1.80 8.79 17.38
CA ILE A 120 3.08 9.30 17.85
C ILE A 120 3.91 9.70 16.64
N ASP A 121 4.26 10.97 16.60
CA ASP A 121 5.15 11.56 15.60
C ASP A 121 5.81 12.78 16.22
N THR A 122 6.87 13.29 15.63
CA THR A 122 7.46 14.57 16.04
C THR A 122 6.56 15.75 15.67
N PHE A 123 5.75 15.59 14.61
CA PHE A 123 4.93 16.62 13.96
C PHE A 123 5.74 17.87 13.56
N ALA A 124 7.05 17.77 13.58
CA ALA A 124 8.00 18.83 13.25
C ALA A 124 8.79 18.54 11.95
N GLY A 125 8.41 17.45 11.26
CA GLY A 125 9.17 16.97 10.10
C GLY A 125 10.47 16.27 10.51
N PHE A 126 11.38 16.11 9.56
CA PHE A 126 12.66 15.44 9.77
C PHE A 126 13.75 16.43 10.20
N HIS A 127 14.66 15.99 11.08
CA HIS A 127 15.84 16.76 11.40
C HIS A 127 16.71 17.01 10.15
N GLU A 128 17.44 18.14 10.13
CA GLU A 128 18.28 18.50 8.97
C GLU A 128 19.31 17.43 8.60
N GLU A 129 19.84 16.71 9.57
CA GLU A 129 20.77 15.60 9.37
C GLU A 129 20.15 14.42 8.64
N GLU A 130 18.83 14.19 8.75
CA GLU A 130 18.08 13.15 8.06
C GLU A 130 17.69 13.55 6.63
N LYS A 131 17.75 14.86 6.32
CA LYS A 131 17.44 15.40 4.97
C LYS A 131 18.51 15.08 3.91
N TYR A 132 19.63 14.47 4.29
CA TYR A 132 20.74 14.19 3.38
C TYR A 132 20.52 13.09 2.35
N HIS A 133 19.44 12.33 2.44
CA HIS A 133 19.04 11.44 1.35
C HIS A 133 18.29 12.22 0.26
N LYS A 134 19.05 12.89 -0.62
CA LYS A 134 18.52 13.73 -1.72
C LYS A 134 17.44 13.12 -2.62
N LYS A 135 17.17 11.82 -2.50
CA LYS A 135 16.11 11.13 -3.25
C LYS A 135 14.73 11.19 -2.56
N ASP A 136 14.69 11.56 -1.29
CA ASP A 136 13.45 11.55 -0.48
C ASP A 136 12.86 12.96 -0.29
N ILE A 137 13.49 13.99 -0.89
CA ILE A 137 13.09 15.41 -0.75
C ILE A 137 11.63 15.66 -1.15
N PHE A 138 11.07 14.89 -2.09
CA PHE A 138 9.66 15.02 -2.49
C PHE A 138 8.66 14.62 -1.41
N ILE A 139 9.09 13.88 -0.40
CA ILE A 139 8.21 13.40 0.68
C ILE A 139 8.08 14.45 1.79
N TYR A 140 9.06 15.33 1.93
CA TYR A 140 9.22 16.21 3.10
C TYR A 140 8.64 17.62 2.95
N THR A 141 8.46 18.11 1.73
CA THR A 141 7.92 19.45 1.48
C THR A 141 6.43 19.61 1.75
N ALA A 142 5.73 18.52 2.07
CA ALA A 142 4.30 18.54 2.32
C ALA A 142 3.91 18.77 3.81
N VAL A 143 4.88 18.97 4.70
CA VAL A 143 4.64 19.11 6.15
C VAL A 143 4.85 20.54 6.67
N ASP A 144 5.36 21.44 5.84
CA ASP A 144 5.70 22.82 6.23
C ASP A 144 4.60 23.86 6.00
N GLU A 145 3.30 23.44 5.99
CA GLU A 145 2.16 24.37 6.01
C GLU A 145 1.11 23.97 7.04
#